data_25a88a9e458322da302cec93f9f09caa
#
_entry.id   25a88a9e458322da302cec93f9f09caa
#
_cell.length_a   1.000
_cell.length_b   1.000
_cell.length_c   1.000
_cell.angle_alpha   90.00
_cell.angle_beta   90.00
_cell.angle_gamma   90.00
#
_symmetry.space_group_name_H-M   'P 1'
#
loop_
_entity.id
_entity.type
_entity.pdbx_description
1 polymer ?
#
loop_
_entity_poly.entity_id
_entity_poly.type
_entity_poly.pdbx_seq_one_letter_code
_entity_poly.pdbx_strand_id
1 'polypeptide(L)'
;MKEDVLMKRILCIIFALGILAGTMSFAVAEEDEDFQFTDEELREMQEEEEQAENYIEAEVQGEVYHEKTREDFNMNSPALYKAKMRSDFNGTIYSEKWKNKEEITSKMKLADARGKKVDILYVGLIWFIVRRDNVIGYVRRQQISKSDIESVDPENIPPFNVQKHTYIAKTATTCHVRKSMTPSKGEGDDGNNWVILKPGTELSIWQFYNGWAMVNYWREYGYIDPNELTDLIPVSPTDEELFPDSPIAAYTSYYIMVQSETNLNRIHNIKTGCQYISQVLQPGEKLDANKTMGPYRPGKGYKQAGVMTGGTTKLGYGGGTCQVSSTLYNALIQLPDIEINHRRPHGGNGATYLPIHCDAAVGNPELNLIFTNRYDFPIKIVGTSNDDGALLMRIYRYHGEETTEAN
;
A
#
# COMPACT_ATOMS: atom_id res chain seq x y z
N MET A 1 27.88 -19.22 -21.69
CA MET A 1 27.07 -20.17 -20.88
C MET A 1 26.21 -19.47 -19.82
N LYS A 2 26.61 -18.35 -19.21
CA LYS A 2 25.77 -17.56 -18.30
C LYS A 2 24.82 -16.62 -19.04
N GLU A 3 25.23 -16.06 -20.17
CA GLU A 3 24.39 -15.19 -21.02
C GLU A 3 23.24 -15.93 -21.73
N ASP A 4 23.42 -17.21 -22.08
CA ASP A 4 22.36 -18.01 -22.69
C ASP A 4 21.22 -18.38 -21.71
N VAL A 5 21.50 -18.43 -20.41
CA VAL A 5 20.49 -18.72 -19.39
C VAL A 5 19.65 -17.46 -19.08
N LEU A 6 20.30 -16.30 -19.08
CA LEU A 6 19.63 -15.01 -18.89
C LEU A 6 18.72 -14.69 -20.08
N MET A 7 19.18 -14.88 -21.31
CA MET A 7 18.37 -14.66 -22.51
C MET A 7 17.18 -15.63 -22.61
N LYS A 8 17.33 -16.89 -22.16
CA LYS A 8 16.20 -17.85 -22.10
C LYS A 8 15.18 -17.50 -21.05
N ARG A 9 15.58 -16.92 -19.91
CA ARG A 9 14.64 -16.44 -18.88
C ARG A 9 13.89 -15.19 -19.33
N ILE A 10 14.56 -14.24 -19.95
CA ILE A 10 13.93 -13.04 -20.55
C ILE A 10 12.95 -13.43 -21.67
N LEU A 11 13.29 -14.42 -22.50
CA LEU A 11 12.38 -14.92 -23.54
C LEU A 11 11.15 -15.62 -22.97
N CYS A 12 11.27 -16.32 -21.84
CA CYS A 12 10.13 -16.96 -21.16
C CYS A 12 9.18 -15.92 -20.54
N ILE A 13 9.70 -14.82 -20.01
CA ILE A 13 8.88 -13.74 -19.43
C ILE A 13 8.14 -12.97 -20.54
N ILE A 14 8.81 -12.67 -21.65
CA ILE A 14 8.17 -12.05 -22.82
C ILE A 14 7.14 -13.00 -23.44
N PHE A 15 7.37 -14.32 -23.43
CA PHE A 15 6.41 -15.31 -23.94
C PHE A 15 5.20 -15.49 -23.00
N ALA A 16 5.38 -15.38 -21.68
CA ALA A 16 4.28 -15.42 -20.72
C ALA A 16 3.39 -14.16 -20.81
N LEU A 17 3.98 -12.99 -21.03
CA LEU A 17 3.24 -11.74 -21.29
C LEU A 17 2.53 -11.76 -22.66
N GLY A 18 3.12 -12.37 -23.68
CA GLY A 18 2.52 -12.50 -25.00
C GLY A 18 1.33 -13.46 -25.07
N ILE A 19 1.26 -14.48 -24.23
CA ILE A 19 0.15 -15.45 -24.18
C ILE A 19 -1.05 -14.86 -23.42
N LEU A 20 -0.87 -13.92 -22.49
CA LEU A 20 -1.96 -13.19 -21.85
C LEU A 20 -2.59 -12.10 -22.74
N ALA A 21 -1.91 -11.65 -23.79
CA ALA A 21 -2.42 -10.66 -24.73
C ALA A 21 -3.24 -11.29 -25.89
N GLY A 22 -3.30 -12.62 -26.00
CA GLY A 22 -3.78 -13.34 -27.19
C GLY A 22 -5.29 -13.64 -27.25
N THR A 23 -6.10 -13.33 -26.25
CA THR A 23 -7.53 -13.70 -26.24
C THR A 23 -8.50 -12.65 -25.69
N MET A 24 -8.24 -11.36 -25.88
CA MET A 24 -9.27 -10.36 -25.67
C MET A 24 -9.36 -9.42 -26.87
N SER A 25 -10.37 -9.67 -27.69
CA SER A 25 -10.87 -8.72 -28.67
C SER A 25 -11.53 -7.57 -27.91
N PHE A 26 -10.88 -6.40 -27.86
CA PHE A 26 -11.49 -5.17 -27.41
C PHE A 26 -11.63 -4.20 -28.58
N ALA A 27 -12.78 -3.55 -28.61
CA ALA A 27 -13.07 -2.46 -29.52
C ALA A 27 -12.02 -1.35 -29.35
N VAL A 28 -11.50 -0.91 -30.47
CA VAL A 28 -10.52 0.14 -30.62
C VAL A 28 -11.09 1.44 -30.05
N ALA A 29 -10.41 1.98 -29.04
CA ALA A 29 -10.42 3.41 -28.72
C ALA A 29 -9.02 3.96 -29.00
N GLU A 30 -9.00 5.12 -29.61
CA GLU A 30 -7.90 5.81 -30.26
C GLU A 30 -6.53 5.77 -29.57
N GLU A 31 -5.51 5.74 -30.42
CA GLU A 31 -4.07 5.70 -30.16
C GLU A 31 -3.63 6.85 -29.24
N ASP A 32 -3.14 6.51 -28.07
CA ASP A 32 -2.25 7.35 -27.26
C ASP A 32 -0.84 6.78 -27.34
N GLU A 33 0.14 7.68 -27.58
CA GLU A 33 1.53 7.40 -27.94
C GLU A 33 2.26 6.46 -26.97
N ASP A 34 3.02 5.54 -27.54
CA ASP A 34 3.81 4.46 -26.90
C ASP A 34 4.72 4.88 -25.78
N PHE A 35 4.69 4.10 -24.74
CA PHE A 35 5.42 4.20 -23.50
C PHE A 35 6.28 2.97 -23.21
N GLN A 36 7.61 3.08 -22.99
CA GLN A 36 8.50 1.96 -22.65
C GLN A 36 9.24 2.19 -21.34
N PHE A 37 9.33 1.14 -20.48
CA PHE A 37 10.15 1.14 -19.27
C PHE A 37 11.62 1.29 -19.58
N THR A 38 12.36 1.99 -18.74
CA THR A 38 13.81 1.89 -18.70
C THR A 38 14.24 0.55 -18.13
N ASP A 39 15.42 0.06 -18.49
CA ASP A 39 15.97 -1.20 -17.97
C ASP A 39 16.11 -1.19 -16.43
N GLU A 40 16.24 -0.02 -15.82
CA GLU A 40 16.37 0.18 -14.38
C GLU A 40 15.01 0.08 -13.68
N GLU A 41 13.95 0.63 -14.27
CA GLU A 41 12.58 0.49 -13.77
C GLU A 41 12.07 -0.94 -13.90
N LEU A 42 12.42 -1.65 -14.98
CA LEU A 42 12.13 -3.07 -15.14
C LEU A 42 12.86 -3.90 -14.07
N ARG A 43 14.08 -3.52 -13.71
CA ARG A 43 14.83 -4.18 -12.64
C ARG A 43 14.22 -3.90 -11.26
N GLU A 44 13.84 -2.65 -10.97
CA GLU A 44 13.15 -2.29 -9.73
C GLU A 44 11.82 -3.06 -9.58
N MET A 45 11.05 -3.20 -10.66
CA MET A 45 9.82 -4.01 -10.66
C MET A 45 10.11 -5.50 -10.48
N GLN A 46 11.21 -6.02 -11.04
CA GLN A 46 11.62 -7.41 -10.84
C GLN A 46 12.12 -7.66 -9.42
N GLU A 47 12.85 -6.71 -8.84
CA GLU A 47 13.28 -6.77 -7.45
C GLU A 47 12.08 -6.69 -6.49
N GLU A 48 11.06 -5.88 -6.82
CA GLU A 48 9.79 -5.82 -6.10
C GLU A 48 9.01 -7.15 -6.19
N GLU A 49 8.99 -7.77 -7.37
CA GLU A 49 8.31 -9.04 -7.61
C GLU A 49 9.07 -10.21 -6.95
N GLU A 50 10.40 -10.22 -7.03
CA GLU A 50 11.26 -11.23 -6.42
C GLU A 50 11.26 -11.12 -4.87
N GLN A 51 11.17 -9.91 -4.31
CA GLN A 51 10.97 -9.70 -2.88
C GLN A 51 9.59 -10.19 -2.41
N ALA A 52 8.55 -9.98 -3.21
CA ALA A 52 7.22 -10.51 -2.92
C ALA A 52 7.17 -12.04 -3.03
N GLU A 53 7.93 -12.65 -3.93
CA GLU A 53 8.05 -14.10 -4.06
C GLU A 53 8.90 -14.72 -2.94
N ASN A 54 10.03 -14.10 -2.58
CA ASN A 54 10.92 -14.58 -1.52
C ASN A 54 10.29 -14.54 -0.12
N TYR A 55 9.30 -13.64 0.10
CA TYR A 55 8.54 -13.62 1.35
C TYR A 55 7.74 -14.91 1.59
N ILE A 56 7.29 -15.57 0.53
CA ILE A 56 6.53 -16.83 0.62
C ILE A 56 7.41 -17.99 1.10
N GLU A 57 8.75 -17.86 1.00
CA GLU A 57 9.71 -18.93 1.29
C GLU A 57 10.51 -18.75 2.60
N ALA A 58 10.45 -17.58 3.25
CA ALA A 58 11.16 -17.37 4.51
C ALA A 58 10.50 -18.14 5.66
N GLU A 59 11.09 -19.25 6.07
CA GLU A 59 10.85 -19.87 7.37
C GLU A 59 11.33 -18.91 8.46
N VAL A 60 10.41 -18.32 9.17
CA VAL A 60 10.72 -17.40 10.26
C VAL A 60 10.78 -18.19 11.56
N GLN A 61 11.96 -18.30 12.16
CA GLN A 61 12.14 -18.83 13.51
C GLN A 61 11.87 -17.73 14.54
N GLY A 62 10.73 -17.83 15.20
CA GLY A 62 10.21 -16.91 16.21
C GLY A 62 8.69 -17.01 16.23
N GLU A 63 7.99 -16.46 17.22
CA GLU A 63 6.53 -16.34 17.14
C GLU A 63 6.14 -15.36 16.04
N VAL A 64 6.16 -15.86 14.85
CA VAL A 64 5.81 -15.17 13.62
C VAL A 64 4.30 -15.08 13.54
N TYR A 65 3.81 -13.99 12.99
CA TYR A 65 2.46 -13.92 12.47
C TYR A 65 2.24 -15.07 11.50
N HIS A 66 1.67 -16.17 12.01
CA HIS A 66 1.29 -17.29 11.18
C HIS A 66 0.06 -16.90 10.39
N GLU A 67 0.22 -16.81 9.09
CA GLU A 67 -0.92 -16.65 8.20
C GLU A 67 -1.89 -17.81 8.49
N LYS A 68 -3.12 -17.46 8.89
CA LYS A 68 -4.12 -18.47 9.24
C LYS A 68 -4.39 -19.41 8.07
N THR A 69 -4.66 -20.65 8.40
CA THR A 69 -5.01 -21.71 7.46
C THR A 69 -6.51 -21.95 7.47
N ARG A 70 -7.01 -22.67 6.51
CA ARG A 70 -8.42 -23.04 6.41
C ARG A 70 -8.91 -23.84 7.63
N GLU A 71 -8.02 -24.61 8.22
CA GLU A 71 -8.24 -25.49 9.38
C GLU A 71 -8.49 -24.70 10.67
N ASP A 72 -8.08 -23.42 10.72
CA ASP A 72 -8.36 -22.50 11.84
C ASP A 72 -9.83 -22.04 11.88
N PHE A 73 -10.63 -22.39 10.86
CA PHE A 73 -12.00 -21.94 10.71
C PHE A 73 -12.99 -23.09 10.59
N ASN A 74 -14.19 -22.86 11.06
CA ASN A 74 -15.30 -23.78 10.94
C ASN A 74 -16.57 -23.04 10.45
N MET A 75 -17.67 -23.75 10.24
CA MET A 75 -18.90 -23.18 9.70
C MET A 75 -19.54 -22.11 10.61
N ASN A 76 -19.19 -22.09 11.90
CA ASN A 76 -19.68 -21.10 12.87
C ASN A 76 -18.72 -19.92 13.06
N SER A 77 -17.54 -19.92 12.42
CA SER A 77 -16.59 -18.83 12.53
C SER A 77 -17.22 -17.53 12.04
N PRO A 78 -17.08 -16.41 12.78
CA PRO A 78 -17.63 -15.13 12.36
C PRO A 78 -16.97 -14.67 11.06
N ALA A 79 -17.79 -14.14 10.15
CA ALA A 79 -17.28 -13.48 8.96
C ALA A 79 -16.76 -12.09 9.33
N LEU A 80 -15.70 -11.64 8.65
CA LEU A 80 -15.21 -10.26 8.73
C LEU A 80 -15.87 -9.38 7.69
N TYR A 81 -16.05 -9.91 6.48
CA TYR A 81 -16.64 -9.18 5.36
C TYR A 81 -17.57 -10.09 4.57
N LYS A 82 -18.53 -9.46 3.89
CA LYS A 82 -19.29 -10.04 2.78
C LYS A 82 -18.72 -9.51 1.49
N ALA A 83 -18.51 -10.39 0.51
CA ALA A 83 -17.95 -10.01 -0.77
C ALA A 83 -18.65 -10.74 -1.91
N LYS A 84 -18.43 -10.26 -3.14
CA LYS A 84 -18.89 -10.93 -4.35
C LYS A 84 -17.69 -11.44 -5.14
N MET A 85 -17.75 -12.69 -5.55
CA MET A 85 -16.80 -13.24 -6.51
C MET A 85 -17.01 -12.59 -7.89
N ARG A 86 -15.94 -12.28 -8.59
CA ARG A 86 -16.00 -11.73 -9.95
C ARG A 86 -16.70 -12.71 -10.90
N SER A 87 -17.55 -12.16 -11.79
CA SER A 87 -18.22 -12.95 -12.81
C SER A 87 -17.37 -13.18 -14.07
N ASP A 88 -16.37 -12.32 -14.29
CA ASP A 88 -15.44 -12.32 -15.42
C ASP A 88 -14.13 -13.05 -15.12
N PHE A 89 -14.03 -13.70 -13.95
CA PHE A 89 -12.83 -14.39 -13.50
C PHE A 89 -13.14 -15.81 -13.03
N ASN A 90 -12.10 -16.63 -12.79
CA ASN A 90 -12.25 -17.96 -12.19
C ASN A 90 -12.92 -17.85 -10.81
N GLY A 91 -14.06 -18.50 -10.61
CA GLY A 91 -14.86 -18.51 -9.38
C GLY A 91 -14.55 -19.68 -8.44
N THR A 92 -13.52 -20.47 -8.69
CA THR A 92 -13.25 -21.67 -7.91
C THR A 92 -12.74 -21.36 -6.50
N ILE A 93 -13.37 -21.98 -5.50
CA ILE A 93 -12.87 -22.04 -4.11
C ILE A 93 -12.00 -23.30 -4.01
N TYR A 94 -10.79 -23.16 -3.46
CA TYR A 94 -9.78 -24.23 -3.41
C TYR A 94 -9.59 -24.77 -1.97
N SER A 95 -9.24 -26.03 -1.86
CA SER A 95 -8.86 -26.65 -0.56
C SER A 95 -7.47 -26.27 -0.10
N GLU A 96 -6.60 -25.90 -1.02
CA GLU A 96 -5.18 -25.59 -0.80
C GLU A 96 -4.78 -24.37 -1.60
N LYS A 97 -3.75 -23.65 -1.13
CA LYS A 97 -3.08 -22.57 -1.87
C LYS A 97 -2.22 -23.19 -2.97
N TRP A 98 -2.01 -22.47 -4.06
CA TRP A 98 -1.16 -22.87 -5.17
C TRP A 98 -0.34 -21.69 -5.68
N LYS A 99 0.90 -21.94 -6.10
CA LYS A 99 1.76 -20.90 -6.72
C LYS A 99 1.47 -20.80 -8.22
N ASN A 100 1.52 -21.91 -8.93
CA ASN A 100 1.36 -22.00 -10.38
C ASN A 100 0.08 -22.74 -10.78
N LYS A 101 -0.46 -22.42 -11.95
CA LYS A 101 -1.69 -23.05 -12.47
C LYS A 101 -1.56 -24.56 -12.66
N GLU A 102 -0.35 -25.03 -12.94
CA GLU A 102 0.00 -26.43 -13.17
C GLU A 102 -0.15 -27.29 -11.90
N GLU A 103 -0.10 -26.67 -10.72
CA GLU A 103 -0.28 -27.34 -9.42
C GLU A 103 -1.76 -27.67 -9.15
N ILE A 104 -2.69 -27.00 -9.86
CA ILE A 104 -4.12 -27.14 -9.61
C ILE A 104 -4.62 -28.51 -10.07
N THR A 105 -4.98 -29.34 -9.11
CA THR A 105 -5.65 -30.61 -9.38
C THR A 105 -7.17 -30.50 -9.26
N SER A 106 -7.88 -31.48 -9.82
CA SER A 106 -9.34 -31.54 -9.67
C SER A 106 -9.78 -31.70 -8.20
N LYS A 107 -8.96 -32.36 -7.37
CA LYS A 107 -9.21 -32.60 -5.94
C LYS A 107 -9.15 -31.30 -5.11
N MET A 108 -8.37 -30.33 -5.57
CA MET A 108 -8.28 -29.03 -4.88
C MET A 108 -9.50 -28.13 -5.09
N LYS A 109 -10.33 -28.43 -6.08
CA LYS A 109 -11.51 -27.60 -6.41
C LYS A 109 -12.70 -28.03 -5.55
N LEU A 110 -13.10 -27.16 -4.60
CA LEU A 110 -14.20 -27.43 -3.67
C LEU A 110 -15.55 -26.99 -4.22
N ALA A 111 -15.64 -25.78 -4.79
CA ALA A 111 -16.89 -25.21 -5.31
C ALA A 111 -16.61 -24.14 -6.37
N ASP A 112 -17.60 -23.82 -7.19
CA ASP A 112 -17.62 -22.65 -8.08
C ASP A 112 -18.59 -21.61 -7.51
N ALA A 113 -18.04 -20.46 -7.15
CA ALA A 113 -18.76 -19.30 -6.60
C ALA A 113 -18.74 -18.09 -7.56
N ARG A 114 -18.48 -18.28 -8.85
CA ARG A 114 -18.42 -17.22 -9.85
C ARG A 114 -19.67 -16.32 -9.82
N GLY A 115 -19.49 -15.01 -9.65
CA GLY A 115 -20.54 -14.01 -9.57
C GLY A 115 -21.44 -14.12 -8.34
N LYS A 116 -21.10 -14.98 -7.37
CA LYS A 116 -21.89 -15.22 -6.16
C LYS A 116 -21.28 -14.55 -4.93
N LYS A 117 -22.10 -14.32 -3.91
CA LYS A 117 -21.63 -13.80 -2.63
C LYS A 117 -20.91 -14.88 -1.82
N VAL A 118 -19.88 -14.47 -1.09
CA VAL A 118 -19.10 -15.28 -0.14
C VAL A 118 -18.88 -14.49 1.15
N ASP A 119 -18.72 -15.19 2.25
CA ASP A 119 -18.26 -14.61 3.52
C ASP A 119 -16.73 -14.70 3.56
N ILE A 120 -16.04 -13.60 3.83
CA ILE A 120 -14.60 -13.59 4.06
C ILE A 120 -14.36 -13.79 5.55
N LEU A 121 -13.69 -14.87 5.90
CA LEU A 121 -13.32 -15.24 7.28
C LEU A 121 -11.94 -14.72 7.65
N TYR A 122 -11.04 -14.61 6.66
CA TYR A 122 -9.67 -14.14 6.84
C TYR A 122 -9.14 -13.46 5.58
N VAL A 123 -8.38 -12.41 5.79
CA VAL A 123 -7.75 -11.62 4.74
C VAL A 123 -6.23 -11.83 4.82
N GLY A 124 -5.70 -12.69 3.97
CA GLY A 124 -4.25 -12.86 3.81
C GLY A 124 -3.70 -11.98 2.69
N LEU A 125 -2.40 -12.02 2.47
CA LEU A 125 -1.72 -11.19 1.47
C LEU A 125 -2.20 -11.49 0.04
N ILE A 126 -2.17 -12.74 -0.35
CA ILE A 126 -2.53 -13.22 -1.69
C ILE A 126 -3.87 -13.94 -1.66
N TRP A 127 -4.15 -14.64 -0.55
CA TRP A 127 -5.27 -15.55 -0.41
C TRP A 127 -6.22 -15.08 0.68
N PHE A 128 -7.53 -15.14 0.38
CA PHE A 128 -8.57 -15.03 1.38
C PHE A 128 -9.05 -16.43 1.75
N ILE A 129 -9.46 -16.59 3.00
CA ILE A 129 -10.24 -17.75 3.42
C ILE A 129 -11.71 -17.31 3.40
N VAL A 130 -12.47 -18.01 2.58
CA VAL A 130 -13.89 -17.70 2.39
C VAL A 130 -14.77 -18.87 2.77
N ARG A 131 -15.98 -18.55 3.18
CA ARG A 131 -17.06 -19.51 3.38
C ARG A 131 -18.18 -19.25 2.41
N ARG A 132 -18.70 -20.32 1.80
CA ARG A 132 -19.92 -20.31 1.03
C ARG A 132 -20.64 -21.65 1.16
N ASP A 133 -21.93 -21.61 1.42
CA ASP A 133 -22.73 -22.80 1.66
C ASP A 133 -22.05 -23.69 2.75
N ASN A 134 -21.71 -24.92 2.45
CA ASN A 134 -21.02 -25.82 3.38
C ASN A 134 -19.50 -25.94 3.10
N VAL A 135 -18.91 -24.98 2.41
CA VAL A 135 -17.50 -25.02 1.98
C VAL A 135 -16.73 -23.86 2.61
N ILE A 136 -15.58 -24.18 3.21
CA ILE A 136 -14.54 -23.22 3.58
C ILE A 136 -13.30 -23.53 2.73
N GLY A 137 -12.71 -22.52 2.11
CA GLY A 137 -11.52 -22.70 1.27
C GLY A 137 -10.88 -21.39 0.89
N TYR A 138 -9.88 -21.51 0.04
CA TYR A 138 -9.06 -20.40 -0.40
C TYR A 138 -9.56 -19.83 -1.73
N VAL A 139 -9.56 -18.50 -1.83
CA VAL A 139 -9.69 -17.77 -3.10
C VAL A 139 -8.57 -16.75 -3.19
N ARG A 140 -8.06 -16.50 -4.40
CA ARG A 140 -7.12 -15.39 -4.59
C ARG A 140 -7.88 -14.06 -4.54
N ARG A 141 -7.24 -13.03 -4.00
CA ARG A 141 -7.80 -11.67 -3.90
C ARG A 141 -8.35 -11.16 -5.24
N GLN A 142 -7.70 -11.51 -6.36
CA GLN A 142 -8.12 -11.15 -7.71
C GLN A 142 -9.47 -11.73 -8.12
N GLN A 143 -9.93 -12.81 -7.47
CA GLN A 143 -11.23 -13.45 -7.72
C GLN A 143 -12.38 -12.67 -7.05
N ILE A 144 -12.08 -11.78 -6.11
CA ILE A 144 -13.07 -10.96 -5.40
C ILE A 144 -13.31 -9.65 -6.16
N SER A 145 -14.57 -9.25 -6.30
CA SER A 145 -14.95 -7.93 -6.81
C SER A 145 -14.58 -6.86 -5.79
N LYS A 146 -13.78 -5.90 -6.20
CA LYS A 146 -13.25 -4.84 -5.33
C LYS A 146 -14.32 -3.88 -4.81
N SER A 147 -15.36 -3.65 -5.62
CA SER A 147 -16.47 -2.75 -5.29
C SER A 147 -17.52 -3.40 -4.39
N ASP A 148 -17.42 -4.70 -4.14
CA ASP A 148 -18.45 -5.47 -3.47
C ASP A 148 -17.92 -6.13 -2.17
N ILE A 149 -17.06 -5.44 -1.42
CA ILE A 149 -16.54 -5.90 -0.12
C ILE A 149 -17.11 -4.99 0.97
N GLU A 150 -17.96 -5.53 1.80
CA GLU A 150 -18.64 -4.82 2.90
C GLU A 150 -18.28 -5.45 4.24
N SER A 151 -17.94 -4.63 5.26
CA SER A 151 -17.76 -5.11 6.62
C SER A 151 -19.10 -5.65 7.16
N VAL A 152 -19.06 -6.76 7.89
CA VAL A 152 -20.25 -7.31 8.56
C VAL A 152 -20.59 -6.55 9.84
N ASP A 153 -19.62 -5.86 10.41
CA ASP A 153 -19.73 -5.03 11.62
C ASP A 153 -18.89 -3.76 11.42
N PRO A 154 -19.45 -2.73 10.77
CA PRO A 154 -18.70 -1.50 10.45
C PRO A 154 -18.19 -0.73 11.67
N GLU A 155 -18.75 -0.96 12.86
CA GLU A 155 -18.31 -0.30 14.10
C GLU A 155 -17.03 -0.93 14.66
N ASN A 156 -16.90 -2.27 14.58
CA ASN A 156 -15.79 -3.00 15.19
C ASN A 156 -14.82 -3.60 14.15
N ILE A 157 -15.27 -3.82 12.92
CA ILE A 157 -14.46 -4.35 11.82
C ILE A 157 -14.21 -3.22 10.84
N PRO A 158 -12.96 -2.71 10.72
CA PRO A 158 -12.65 -1.59 9.83
C PRO A 158 -12.96 -1.93 8.37
N PRO A 159 -13.13 -0.93 7.50
CA PRO A 159 -13.23 -1.16 6.08
C PRO A 159 -12.07 -2.03 5.58
N PHE A 160 -12.32 -2.79 4.53
CA PHE A 160 -11.33 -3.71 3.98
C PHE A 160 -9.97 -3.05 3.71
N ASN A 161 -8.89 -3.63 4.23
CA ASN A 161 -7.51 -3.15 4.14
C ASN A 161 -7.18 -1.81 4.87
N VAL A 162 -8.06 -1.27 5.68
CA VAL A 162 -7.72 -0.14 6.54
C VAL A 162 -6.91 -0.63 7.73
N GLN A 163 -5.77 0.01 7.95
CA GLN A 163 -4.93 -0.22 9.12
C GLN A 163 -4.77 1.10 9.86
N LYS A 164 -5.29 1.17 11.07
CA LYS A 164 -5.14 2.35 11.92
C LYS A 164 -3.79 2.30 12.62
N HIS A 165 -2.94 3.27 12.34
CA HIS A 165 -1.64 3.40 12.98
C HIS A 165 -1.80 4.01 14.38
N THR A 166 -1.04 3.51 15.34
CA THR A 166 -1.22 3.85 16.76
C THR A 166 -0.18 4.82 17.31
N TYR A 167 0.96 4.96 16.60
CA TYR A 167 2.03 5.90 16.98
C TYR A 167 2.68 6.51 15.75
N ILE A 168 3.27 7.69 15.94
CA ILE A 168 4.36 8.20 15.11
C ILE A 168 5.63 8.21 15.94
N ALA A 169 6.78 8.10 15.31
CA ALA A 169 8.09 8.09 15.94
C ALA A 169 9.16 8.66 15.02
N LYS A 170 10.36 8.88 15.58
CA LYS A 170 11.59 9.11 14.83
C LYS A 170 12.57 7.98 15.10
N THR A 171 13.42 7.69 14.13
CA THR A 171 14.55 6.81 14.37
C THR A 171 15.62 7.53 15.18
N ALA A 172 16.02 6.96 16.31
CA ALA A 172 17.05 7.54 17.20
C ALA A 172 18.46 7.30 16.64
N THR A 173 18.65 6.13 16.00
CA THR A 173 19.91 5.65 15.44
C THR A 173 19.65 5.11 14.04
N THR A 174 20.62 4.44 13.42
CA THR A 174 20.37 3.56 12.28
C THR A 174 19.29 2.56 12.67
N CYS A 175 18.19 2.53 11.94
CA CYS A 175 17.00 1.77 12.28
C CYS A 175 16.76 0.68 11.24
N HIS A 176 16.62 -0.54 11.72
CA HIS A 176 16.41 -1.73 10.90
C HIS A 176 14.94 -2.10 10.85
N VAL A 177 14.31 -1.95 9.71
CA VAL A 177 12.98 -2.50 9.44
C VAL A 177 13.16 -3.97 9.06
N ARG A 178 12.97 -4.87 10.02
CA ARG A 178 13.30 -6.29 9.91
C ARG A 178 12.17 -7.11 9.32
N LYS A 179 12.54 -8.20 8.66
CA LYS A 179 11.59 -9.22 8.14
C LYS A 179 11.04 -10.10 9.28
N SER A 180 11.74 -10.18 10.40
CA SER A 180 11.35 -10.98 11.57
C SER A 180 11.70 -10.27 12.87
N MET A 181 11.08 -10.68 13.98
CA MET A 181 11.33 -10.16 15.33
C MET A 181 12.65 -10.70 15.90
N THR A 182 13.75 -10.52 15.18
CA THR A 182 15.09 -10.96 15.56
C THR A 182 16.04 -9.76 15.58
N PRO A 183 16.81 -9.54 16.67
CA PRO A 183 17.76 -8.45 16.74
C PRO A 183 18.77 -8.46 15.61
N SER A 184 19.17 -7.29 15.12
CA SER A 184 20.24 -7.16 14.12
C SER A 184 21.59 -7.64 14.66
N LYS A 185 22.40 -8.20 13.78
CA LYS A 185 23.76 -8.69 14.09
C LYS A 185 24.84 -7.62 13.86
N GLY A 186 24.47 -6.35 13.94
CA GLY A 186 25.37 -5.21 13.73
C GLY A 186 24.63 -4.05 13.06
N GLU A 187 25.40 -3.04 12.61
CA GLU A 187 24.86 -1.82 11.99
C GLU A 187 24.49 -2.00 10.50
N GLY A 188 25.00 -3.05 9.86
CA GLY A 188 24.79 -3.34 8.43
C GLY A 188 23.59 -4.25 8.18
N ASP A 189 23.33 -4.50 6.91
CA ASP A 189 22.31 -5.46 6.50
C ASP A 189 22.81 -6.90 6.72
N ASP A 190 22.10 -7.63 7.56
CA ASP A 190 22.36 -9.05 7.87
C ASP A 190 21.47 -10.02 7.07
N GLY A 191 20.74 -9.49 6.06
CA GLY A 191 19.79 -10.23 5.24
C GLY A 191 18.39 -10.35 5.85
N ASN A 192 18.21 -9.94 7.12
CA ASN A 192 16.91 -9.93 7.80
C ASN A 192 16.22 -8.55 7.74
N ASN A 193 16.63 -7.68 6.85
CA ASN A 193 16.05 -6.34 6.74
C ASN A 193 15.29 -6.17 5.42
N TRP A 194 14.18 -5.47 5.48
CA TRP A 194 13.51 -4.90 4.31
C TRP A 194 14.21 -3.62 3.89
N VAL A 195 14.51 -2.76 4.87
CA VAL A 195 15.19 -1.49 4.66
C VAL A 195 15.93 -1.08 5.94
N ILE A 196 16.98 -0.31 5.78
CA ILE A 196 17.72 0.34 6.87
C ILE A 196 17.50 1.85 6.72
N LEU A 197 16.90 2.45 7.74
CA LEU A 197 16.56 3.87 7.76
C LEU A 197 17.65 4.67 8.51
N LYS A 198 17.84 5.91 8.09
CA LYS A 198 18.81 6.84 8.72
C LYS A 198 18.26 7.37 10.05
N PRO A 199 19.13 7.80 10.99
CA PRO A 199 18.69 8.54 12.17
C PRO A 199 17.86 9.77 11.80
N GLY A 200 16.80 10.04 12.56
CA GLY A 200 15.88 11.15 12.36
C GLY A 200 14.78 10.90 11.34
N THR A 201 14.70 9.71 10.73
CA THR A 201 13.59 9.34 9.84
C THR A 201 12.29 9.30 10.63
N GLU A 202 11.28 10.04 10.15
CA GLU A 202 9.93 10.05 10.73
C GLU A 202 9.08 8.94 10.11
N LEU A 203 8.39 8.18 10.96
CA LEU A 203 7.54 7.08 10.52
C LEU A 203 6.33 6.87 11.44
N SER A 204 5.32 6.17 10.96
CA SER A 204 4.19 5.73 11.77
C SER A 204 4.28 4.24 12.08
N ILE A 205 3.84 3.86 13.25
CA ILE A 205 3.82 2.50 13.77
C ILE A 205 2.38 2.02 13.74
N TRP A 206 2.14 0.86 13.14
CA TRP A 206 0.81 0.27 13.15
C TRP A 206 0.41 -0.17 14.55
N GLN A 207 1.26 -0.98 15.21
CA GLN A 207 1.06 -1.41 16.61
C GLN A 207 2.36 -1.91 17.21
N PHE A 208 2.36 -2.09 18.53
CA PHE A 208 3.40 -2.87 19.19
C PHE A 208 2.92 -4.32 19.37
N TYR A 209 3.78 -5.26 19.06
CA TYR A 209 3.51 -6.69 19.18
C TYR A 209 4.76 -7.43 19.68
N ASN A 210 4.63 -8.22 20.74
CA ASN A 210 5.73 -8.98 21.35
C ASN A 210 6.99 -8.13 21.62
N GLY A 211 6.82 -6.87 22.04
CA GLY A 211 7.93 -5.95 22.31
C GLY A 211 8.57 -5.31 21.07
N TRP A 212 8.03 -5.53 19.88
CA TRP A 212 8.49 -4.93 18.62
C TRP A 212 7.49 -3.91 18.09
N ALA A 213 8.00 -2.83 17.51
CA ALA A 213 7.18 -1.91 16.75
C ALA A 213 6.92 -2.48 15.35
N MET A 214 5.65 -2.69 15.00
CA MET A 214 5.26 -3.17 13.69
C MET A 214 4.96 -2.01 12.75
N VAL A 215 5.48 -2.08 11.55
CA VAL A 215 5.22 -1.14 10.46
C VAL A 215 4.74 -1.89 9.22
N ASN A 216 4.08 -1.18 8.32
CA ASN A 216 3.75 -1.70 7.00
C ASN A 216 4.86 -1.31 6.03
N TYR A 217 5.70 -2.25 5.67
CA TYR A 217 6.69 -2.06 4.62
C TYR A 217 6.15 -2.69 3.34
N TRP A 218 5.73 -1.86 2.40
CA TRP A 218 5.04 -2.29 1.18
C TRP A 218 3.79 -3.12 1.51
N ARG A 219 3.76 -4.39 1.11
CA ARG A 219 2.66 -5.33 1.40
C ARG A 219 2.96 -6.26 2.55
N GLU A 220 4.12 -6.03 3.22
CA GLU A 220 4.68 -6.85 4.25
C GLU A 220 4.60 -6.17 5.62
N TYR A 221 4.84 -6.95 6.66
CA TYR A 221 5.10 -6.42 7.98
C TYR A 221 6.61 -6.25 8.19
N GLY A 222 6.99 -5.08 8.70
CA GLY A 222 8.33 -4.82 9.19
C GLY A 222 8.34 -4.71 10.71
N TYR A 223 9.44 -5.10 11.34
CA TYR A 223 9.62 -5.09 12.78
C TYR A 223 10.81 -4.21 13.14
N ILE A 224 10.59 -3.25 14.03
CA ILE A 224 11.61 -2.32 14.51
C ILE A 224 11.82 -2.56 16.00
N ASP A 225 13.09 -2.63 16.44
CA ASP A 225 13.41 -2.65 17.85
C ASP A 225 13.04 -1.28 18.45
N PRO A 226 12.20 -1.21 19.51
CA PRO A 226 11.83 0.06 20.11
C PRO A 226 13.02 0.91 20.60
N ASN A 227 14.17 0.29 20.88
CA ASN A 227 15.40 1.01 21.27
C ASN A 227 16.00 1.81 20.09
N GLU A 228 15.64 1.52 18.86
CA GLU A 228 16.03 2.28 17.69
C GLU A 228 15.11 3.50 17.41
N LEU A 229 14.07 3.69 18.25
CA LEU A 229 13.07 4.74 18.10
C LEU A 229 13.16 5.78 19.22
N THR A 230 12.76 7.01 18.90
CA THR A 230 12.58 8.14 19.83
C THR A 230 11.33 8.93 19.44
N ASP A 231 10.96 9.91 20.26
CA ASP A 231 9.84 10.81 20.02
C ASP A 231 8.54 10.06 19.67
N LEU A 232 8.23 9.02 20.46
CA LEU A 232 6.98 8.29 20.28
C LEU A 232 5.79 9.18 20.69
N ILE A 233 4.95 9.52 19.73
CA ILE A 233 3.72 10.27 19.93
C ILE A 233 2.55 9.36 19.57
N PRO A 234 1.59 9.13 20.46
CA PRO A 234 0.42 8.32 20.13
C PRO A 234 -0.46 9.01 19.10
N VAL A 235 -0.93 8.23 18.13
CA VAL A 235 -2.02 8.62 17.22
C VAL A 235 -3.33 8.34 17.92
N SER A 236 -4.27 9.28 17.89
CA SER A 236 -5.55 9.08 18.55
C SER A 236 -6.26 7.83 18.04
N PRO A 237 -6.81 6.98 18.91
CA PRO A 237 -7.63 5.84 18.50
C PRO A 237 -8.98 6.30 17.92
N THR A 238 -9.38 7.52 18.21
CA THR A 238 -10.59 8.18 17.69
C THR A 238 -10.21 9.38 16.83
N ASP A 239 -11.13 10.24 16.49
CA ASP A 239 -10.95 11.53 15.84
C ASP A 239 -10.76 12.70 16.84
N GLU A 240 -10.74 12.40 18.14
CA GLU A 240 -10.38 13.36 19.19
C GLU A 240 -8.89 13.34 19.48
N GLU A 241 -8.29 14.48 19.72
CA GLU A 241 -6.87 14.58 20.09
C GLU A 241 -6.62 13.97 21.48
N LEU A 242 -5.52 13.23 21.59
CA LEU A 242 -5.00 12.80 22.90
C LEU A 242 -4.18 13.92 23.57
N PHE A 243 -3.44 14.68 22.77
CA PHE A 243 -2.56 15.79 23.17
C PHE A 243 -2.57 16.85 22.06
N PRO A 244 -2.19 18.09 22.33
CA PRO A 244 -2.19 19.18 21.34
C PRO A 244 -1.41 18.89 20.05
N ASP A 245 -0.36 18.05 20.12
CA ASP A 245 0.48 17.67 18.98
C ASP A 245 0.23 16.23 18.50
N SER A 246 -0.80 15.58 19.03
CA SER A 246 -1.14 14.22 18.68
C SER A 246 -1.96 14.17 17.37
N PRO A 247 -1.50 13.45 16.34
CA PRO A 247 -2.30 13.30 15.14
C PRO A 247 -3.54 12.43 15.41
N ILE A 248 -4.62 12.68 14.68
CA ILE A 248 -5.83 11.84 14.66
C ILE A 248 -5.73 10.71 13.64
N ALA A 249 -4.82 10.82 12.67
CA ALA A 249 -4.43 9.73 11.78
C ALA A 249 -3.01 9.92 11.27
N ALA A 250 -2.31 8.82 11.00
CA ALA A 250 -1.00 8.81 10.39
C ALA A 250 -0.81 7.57 9.52
N TYR A 251 0.01 7.68 8.47
CA TYR A 251 0.43 6.55 7.65
C TYR A 251 1.79 6.82 7.02
N THR A 252 2.64 5.78 6.96
CA THR A 252 3.94 5.83 6.28
C THR A 252 3.96 4.84 5.13
N SER A 253 4.41 5.29 3.98
CA SER A 253 4.86 4.43 2.89
C SER A 253 6.36 4.60 2.67
N TYR A 254 7.01 3.56 2.13
CA TYR A 254 8.45 3.55 1.94
C TYR A 254 8.79 3.59 0.46
N TYR A 255 9.95 4.16 0.12
CA TYR A 255 10.47 4.24 -1.23
C TYR A 255 11.95 3.86 -1.27
N ILE A 256 12.40 3.39 -2.42
CA ILE A 256 13.76 2.90 -2.63
C ILE A 256 14.74 4.07 -2.67
N MET A 257 15.93 3.88 -2.09
CA MET A 257 17.01 4.87 -2.02
C MET A 257 18.15 4.54 -3.00
N VAL A 258 17.81 4.23 -4.25
CA VAL A 258 18.80 3.99 -5.31
C VAL A 258 19.39 5.31 -5.82
N GLN A 259 20.72 5.34 -6.10
CA GLN A 259 21.44 6.52 -6.55
C GLN A 259 21.41 6.69 -8.09
N SER A 260 20.22 6.49 -8.70
CA SER A 260 20.01 6.85 -10.10
C SER A 260 19.40 8.25 -10.21
N GLU A 261 19.61 8.92 -11.32
CA GLU A 261 19.06 10.26 -11.56
C GLU A 261 17.52 10.22 -11.52
N THR A 262 16.93 9.23 -12.16
CA THR A 262 15.47 9.03 -12.22
C THR A 262 14.89 8.83 -10.84
N ASN A 263 15.51 7.99 -10.00
CA ASN A 263 15.04 7.76 -8.64
C ASN A 263 15.23 8.98 -7.73
N LEU A 264 16.36 9.66 -7.82
CA LEU A 264 16.60 10.93 -7.09
C LEU A 264 15.57 12.01 -7.49
N ASN A 265 15.22 12.07 -8.77
CA ASN A 265 14.16 12.95 -9.26
C ASN A 265 12.78 12.52 -8.72
N ARG A 266 12.51 11.23 -8.62
CA ARG A 266 11.28 10.69 -8.00
C ARG A 266 11.19 11.08 -6.53
N ILE A 267 12.27 10.93 -5.76
CA ILE A 267 12.35 11.32 -4.35
C ILE A 267 12.11 12.84 -4.21
N HIS A 268 12.73 13.65 -5.07
CA HIS A 268 12.50 15.08 -5.12
C HIS A 268 11.01 15.41 -5.39
N ASN A 269 10.37 14.71 -6.32
CA ASN A 269 8.96 14.92 -6.65
C ASN A 269 8.03 14.52 -5.49
N ILE A 270 8.35 13.46 -4.75
CA ILE A 270 7.63 13.06 -3.53
C ILE A 270 7.66 14.21 -2.53
N LYS A 271 8.86 14.75 -2.24
CA LYS A 271 9.03 15.88 -1.33
C LYS A 271 8.27 17.12 -1.80
N THR A 272 8.33 17.44 -3.09
CA THR A 272 7.58 18.53 -3.71
C THR A 272 6.07 18.32 -3.57
N GLY A 273 5.58 17.11 -3.81
CA GLY A 273 4.17 16.76 -3.62
C GLY A 273 3.72 16.89 -2.16
N CYS A 274 4.55 16.50 -1.20
CA CYS A 274 4.29 16.68 0.25
C CYS A 274 4.12 18.17 0.61
N GLN A 275 4.95 19.05 0.05
CA GLN A 275 4.84 20.49 0.28
C GLN A 275 3.51 21.06 -0.21
N TYR A 276 3.05 20.62 -1.38
CA TYR A 276 1.79 21.12 -1.95
C TYR A 276 0.57 20.54 -1.25
N ILE A 277 0.59 19.28 -0.84
CA ILE A 277 -0.57 18.63 -0.23
C ILE A 277 -0.77 19.00 1.23
N SER A 278 0.29 19.53 1.88
CA SER A 278 0.25 19.94 3.29
C SER A 278 -0.49 21.27 3.43
N GLN A 279 -1.69 21.23 4.00
CA GLN A 279 -2.54 22.40 4.20
C GLN A 279 -3.60 22.18 5.26
N VAL A 280 -4.28 23.25 5.63
CA VAL A 280 -5.46 23.21 6.49
C VAL A 280 -6.71 23.16 5.61
N LEU A 281 -7.65 22.30 5.99
CA LEU A 281 -8.97 22.19 5.36
C LEU A 281 -10.06 22.53 6.39
N GLN A 282 -10.86 23.54 6.07
CA GLN A 282 -11.98 23.95 6.89
C GLN A 282 -13.13 22.93 6.86
N PRO A 283 -14.07 22.96 7.82
CA PRO A 283 -15.31 22.17 7.75
C PRO A 283 -16.02 22.34 6.39
N GLY A 284 -16.36 21.23 5.76
CA GLY A 284 -17.01 21.20 4.44
C GLY A 284 -16.08 21.48 3.25
N GLU A 285 -14.83 21.83 3.47
CA GLU A 285 -13.88 22.10 2.39
C GLU A 285 -13.45 20.81 1.69
N LYS A 286 -13.28 20.93 0.37
CA LYS A 286 -12.89 19.84 -0.51
C LYS A 286 -11.47 20.02 -1.01
N LEU A 287 -10.63 18.98 -0.90
CA LEU A 287 -9.34 18.92 -1.53
C LEU A 287 -9.39 18.08 -2.81
N ASP A 288 -8.81 18.60 -3.87
CA ASP A 288 -8.57 17.93 -5.15
C ASP A 288 -7.05 17.80 -5.34
N ALA A 289 -6.54 16.59 -5.25
CA ALA A 289 -5.10 16.35 -5.23
C ALA A 289 -4.42 16.78 -6.55
N ASN A 290 -5.06 16.58 -7.70
CA ASN A 290 -4.51 17.04 -8.97
C ASN A 290 -4.46 18.57 -9.07
N LYS A 291 -5.46 19.30 -8.57
CA LYS A 291 -5.42 20.77 -8.53
C LYS A 291 -4.36 21.27 -7.56
N THR A 292 -4.22 20.61 -6.43
CA THR A 292 -3.29 21.00 -5.37
C THR A 292 -1.84 20.74 -5.77
N MET A 293 -1.50 19.52 -6.16
CA MET A 293 -0.13 19.15 -6.54
C MET A 293 0.22 19.52 -7.98
N GLY A 294 -0.69 19.40 -8.91
CA GLY A 294 -0.49 19.73 -10.33
C GLY A 294 -0.45 21.24 -10.61
N PRO A 295 -0.17 21.66 -11.85
CA PRO A 295 0.27 20.80 -12.95
C PRO A 295 1.68 20.24 -12.73
N TYR A 296 1.87 18.99 -13.11
CA TYR A 296 3.15 18.28 -12.96
C TYR A 296 4.12 18.71 -14.05
N ARG A 297 4.91 19.76 -13.80
CA ARG A 297 5.83 20.37 -14.78
C ARG A 297 6.98 21.12 -14.08
N PRO A 298 8.07 21.44 -14.81
CA PRO A 298 9.24 22.11 -14.23
C PRO A 298 8.92 23.41 -13.52
N GLY A 299 8.01 24.23 -14.08
CA GLY A 299 7.62 25.52 -13.48
C GLY A 299 6.93 25.39 -12.12
N LYS A 300 6.54 24.18 -11.71
CA LYS A 300 6.02 23.87 -10.36
C LYS A 300 7.02 23.05 -9.52
N GLY A 301 8.27 22.95 -9.96
CA GLY A 301 9.36 22.32 -9.23
C GLY A 301 9.51 20.81 -9.48
N TYR A 302 8.70 20.20 -10.36
CA TYR A 302 8.81 18.77 -10.64
C TYR A 302 9.93 18.47 -11.63
N LYS A 303 10.57 17.33 -11.41
CA LYS A 303 11.62 16.75 -12.26
C LYS A 303 11.08 15.57 -13.05
N GLN A 304 11.78 15.17 -14.11
CA GLN A 304 11.47 13.99 -14.87
C GLN A 304 11.85 12.73 -14.07
N ALA A 305 10.88 11.82 -13.92
CA ALA A 305 11.02 10.53 -13.27
C ALA A 305 10.06 9.55 -13.94
N GLY A 306 10.06 8.28 -13.52
CA GLY A 306 9.12 7.30 -14.03
C GLY A 306 7.68 7.67 -13.69
N VAL A 307 6.82 7.77 -14.71
CA VAL A 307 5.37 7.95 -14.56
C VAL A 307 4.65 6.79 -15.23
N MET A 308 3.64 6.22 -14.56
CA MET A 308 2.85 5.13 -15.12
C MET A 308 1.73 5.68 -16.02
N THR A 309 1.69 5.21 -17.28
CA THR A 309 0.64 5.57 -18.23
C THR A 309 0.28 4.34 -19.07
N GLY A 310 -1.00 3.95 -19.11
CA GLY A 310 -1.45 2.81 -19.90
C GLY A 310 -0.84 1.45 -19.51
N GLY A 311 -0.40 1.28 -18.26
CA GLY A 311 0.21 0.02 -17.77
C GLY A 311 1.70 -0.11 -18.02
N THR A 312 2.36 0.97 -18.46
CA THR A 312 3.81 1.03 -18.68
C THR A 312 4.40 2.25 -17.99
N THR A 313 5.72 2.31 -17.71
CA THR A 313 6.38 3.47 -17.09
C THR A 313 7.21 4.27 -18.11
N LYS A 314 7.07 5.60 -18.18
CA LYS A 314 7.82 6.54 -19.04
C LYS A 314 8.51 7.59 -18.21
N LEU A 315 9.48 8.21 -18.82
CA LEU A 315 10.03 9.44 -18.29
C LEU A 315 9.02 10.59 -18.46
N GLY A 316 8.56 11.13 -17.33
CA GLY A 316 7.58 12.24 -17.29
C GLY A 316 7.75 13.06 -16.03
N TYR A 317 7.13 14.24 -16.00
CA TYR A 317 7.20 15.09 -14.81
C TYR A 317 6.22 14.65 -13.73
N GLY A 318 6.65 14.67 -12.46
CA GLY A 318 5.82 14.34 -11.31
C GLY A 318 5.78 12.85 -10.95
N GLY A 319 6.63 12.01 -11.56
CA GLY A 319 6.78 10.62 -11.10
C GLY A 319 7.08 10.58 -9.60
N GLY A 320 6.31 9.77 -8.84
CA GLY A 320 6.33 9.72 -7.37
C GLY A 320 5.15 10.40 -6.69
N THR A 321 4.41 11.31 -7.33
CA THR A 321 3.26 12.02 -6.70
C THR A 321 2.07 11.10 -6.41
N CYS A 322 1.93 10.00 -7.13
CA CYS A 322 0.96 8.96 -6.79
C CYS A 322 1.25 8.33 -5.42
N GLN A 323 2.52 8.25 -4.99
CA GLN A 323 2.84 7.78 -3.65
C GLN A 323 2.38 8.77 -2.59
N VAL A 324 2.49 10.07 -2.86
CA VAL A 324 2.01 11.14 -1.96
C VAL A 324 0.49 11.03 -1.76
N SER A 325 -0.28 10.97 -2.86
CA SER A 325 -1.74 10.84 -2.78
C SER A 325 -2.19 9.52 -2.15
N SER A 326 -1.49 8.42 -2.46
CA SER A 326 -1.83 7.11 -1.91
C SER A 326 -1.52 7.00 -0.42
N THR A 327 -0.41 7.57 0.04
CA THR A 327 -0.07 7.61 1.47
C THR A 327 -1.07 8.48 2.24
N LEU A 328 -1.45 9.63 1.67
CA LEU A 328 -2.52 10.47 2.23
C LEU A 328 -3.84 9.70 2.31
N TYR A 329 -4.23 9.00 1.24
CA TYR A 329 -5.45 8.19 1.23
C TYR A 329 -5.50 7.18 2.38
N ASN A 330 -4.37 6.52 2.69
CA ASN A 330 -4.30 5.59 3.82
C ASN A 330 -4.43 6.27 5.20
N ALA A 331 -4.05 7.53 5.34
CA ALA A 331 -4.34 8.30 6.55
C ALA A 331 -5.81 8.72 6.60
N LEU A 332 -6.37 9.18 5.47
CA LEU A 332 -7.76 9.66 5.38
C LEU A 332 -8.78 8.57 5.71
N ILE A 333 -8.60 7.36 5.19
CA ILE A 333 -9.57 6.26 5.40
C ILE A 333 -9.58 5.71 6.83
N GLN A 334 -8.69 6.17 7.71
CA GLN A 334 -8.73 5.88 9.14
C GLN A 334 -9.75 6.74 9.90
N LEU A 335 -10.29 7.77 9.25
CA LEU A 335 -11.13 8.81 9.85
C LEU A 335 -12.57 8.69 9.33
N PRO A 336 -13.58 8.61 10.22
CA PRO A 336 -14.97 8.38 9.84
C PRO A 336 -15.59 9.56 9.07
N ASP A 337 -15.27 10.80 9.45
CA ASP A 337 -15.86 12.00 8.86
C ASP A 337 -15.00 12.62 7.73
N ILE A 338 -14.24 11.79 7.03
CA ILE A 338 -13.63 12.13 5.76
C ILE A 338 -14.41 11.44 4.63
N GLU A 339 -15.10 12.24 3.82
CA GLU A 339 -15.79 11.72 2.64
C GLU A 339 -14.86 11.64 1.44
N ILE A 340 -14.59 10.42 0.95
CA ILE A 340 -13.85 10.21 -0.30
C ILE A 340 -14.81 10.41 -1.48
N ASN A 341 -14.75 11.56 -2.13
CA ASN A 341 -15.62 11.91 -3.26
C ASN A 341 -15.17 11.23 -4.57
N HIS A 342 -13.85 11.06 -4.76
CA HIS A 342 -13.28 10.38 -5.91
C HIS A 342 -11.93 9.76 -5.54
N ARG A 343 -11.73 8.56 -5.99
CA ARG A 343 -10.46 7.84 -5.86
C ARG A 343 -10.33 6.82 -6.97
N ARG A 344 -9.17 6.79 -7.60
CA ARG A 344 -8.85 5.82 -8.64
C ARG A 344 -7.61 5.01 -8.24
N PRO A 345 -7.66 3.67 -8.21
CA PRO A 345 -6.47 2.84 -7.98
C PRO A 345 -5.61 2.73 -9.24
N HIS A 346 -4.33 2.40 -9.07
CA HIS A 346 -3.50 1.90 -10.16
C HIS A 346 -3.95 0.48 -10.52
N GLY A 347 -4.45 0.24 -11.69
CA GLY A 347 -4.72 -1.09 -12.25
C GLY A 347 -5.20 -2.19 -11.28
N GLY A 348 -4.90 -3.45 -11.63
CA GLY A 348 -5.46 -4.65 -11.00
C GLY A 348 -5.21 -4.81 -9.50
N ASN A 349 -3.99 -4.70 -9.04
CA ASN A 349 -3.61 -4.94 -7.63
C ASN A 349 -3.25 -3.66 -6.88
N GLY A 350 -3.24 -2.48 -7.55
CA GLY A 350 -2.77 -1.23 -7.00
C GLY A 350 -1.24 -1.16 -6.91
N ALA A 351 -0.74 -0.10 -6.27
CA ALA A 351 0.68 0.09 -6.06
C ALA A 351 1.26 -0.92 -5.05
N THR A 352 2.47 -1.44 -5.31
CA THR A 352 3.09 -2.49 -4.49
C THR A 352 3.55 -2.00 -3.12
N TYR A 353 3.92 -0.73 -3.01
CA TYR A 353 4.38 -0.08 -1.77
C TYR A 353 3.27 0.19 -0.74
N LEU A 354 2.06 -0.33 -0.94
CA LEU A 354 0.90 -0.17 -0.07
C LEU A 354 0.09 -1.46 0.02
N PRO A 355 -0.74 -1.62 1.05
CA PRO A 355 -1.70 -2.71 1.10
C PRO A 355 -2.58 -2.72 -0.16
N ILE A 356 -2.95 -3.91 -0.61
CA ILE A 356 -3.73 -4.07 -1.84
C ILE A 356 -5.02 -3.25 -1.76
N HIS A 357 -5.31 -2.50 -2.83
CA HIS A 357 -6.46 -1.61 -2.97
C HIS A 357 -6.47 -0.37 -2.08
N CYS A 358 -5.35 -0.06 -1.41
CA CYS A 358 -5.21 1.13 -0.59
C CYS A 358 -4.42 2.25 -1.28
N ASP A 359 -4.35 2.26 -2.60
CA ASP A 359 -3.67 3.28 -3.39
C ASP A 359 -4.65 4.28 -4.03
N ALA A 360 -4.17 5.45 -4.38
CA ALA A 360 -4.90 6.51 -5.06
C ALA A 360 -4.00 7.17 -6.11
N ALA A 361 -4.20 6.82 -7.38
CA ALA A 361 -3.46 7.38 -8.50
C ALA A 361 -3.87 8.82 -8.77
N VAL A 362 -2.91 9.64 -9.20
CA VAL A 362 -3.10 11.02 -9.65
C VAL A 362 -2.36 11.25 -10.98
N GLY A 363 -2.68 12.31 -11.70
CA GLY A 363 -1.95 12.69 -12.91
C GLY A 363 -2.82 13.19 -14.06
N ASN A 364 -4.09 12.82 -14.11
CA ASN A 364 -5.05 13.32 -15.08
C ASN A 364 -6.45 13.42 -14.44
N PRO A 365 -7.47 13.97 -15.11
CA PRO A 365 -8.80 14.15 -14.51
C PRO A 365 -9.47 12.87 -14.01
N GLU A 366 -9.18 11.71 -14.61
CA GLU A 366 -9.74 10.41 -14.22
C GLU A 366 -8.95 9.77 -13.08
N LEU A 367 -7.63 9.99 -13.05
CA LEU A 367 -6.73 9.54 -11.99
C LEU A 367 -6.58 10.65 -10.97
N ASN A 368 -7.41 10.65 -9.94
CA ASN A 368 -7.43 11.68 -8.92
C ASN A 368 -7.84 11.13 -7.55
N LEU A 369 -7.46 11.85 -6.51
CA LEU A 369 -7.96 11.73 -5.15
C LEU A 369 -8.67 13.02 -4.79
N ILE A 370 -9.98 12.94 -4.54
CA ILE A 370 -10.79 14.07 -4.09
C ILE A 370 -11.53 13.66 -2.83
N PHE A 371 -11.46 14.47 -1.80
CA PHE A 371 -12.14 14.21 -0.54
C PHE A 371 -12.62 15.49 0.11
N THR A 372 -13.58 15.39 1.03
CA THR A 372 -14.17 16.50 1.77
C THR A 372 -13.98 16.28 3.27
N ASN A 373 -13.55 17.32 3.98
CA ASN A 373 -13.61 17.36 5.43
C ASN A 373 -15.09 17.50 5.88
N ARG A 374 -15.66 16.46 6.47
CA ARG A 374 -17.03 16.46 7.02
C ARG A 374 -17.07 16.74 8.52
N TYR A 375 -15.91 16.79 9.17
CA TYR A 375 -15.83 17.24 10.56
C TYR A 375 -16.38 18.64 10.73
N ASP A 376 -16.84 18.96 11.92
CA ASP A 376 -17.24 20.32 12.35
C ASP A 376 -16.03 21.18 12.78
N PHE A 377 -14.81 20.63 12.67
CA PHE A 377 -13.55 21.31 12.97
C PHE A 377 -12.58 21.26 11.77
N PRO A 378 -11.65 22.23 11.68
CA PRO A 378 -10.61 22.20 10.67
C PRO A 378 -9.63 21.04 10.89
N ILE A 379 -9.16 20.43 9.81
CA ILE A 379 -8.07 19.44 9.85
C ILE A 379 -6.82 20.02 9.21
N LYS A 380 -5.64 19.65 9.73
CA LYS A 380 -4.34 19.98 9.17
C LYS A 380 -3.66 18.73 8.62
N ILE A 381 -3.36 18.74 7.34
CA ILE A 381 -2.61 17.68 6.66
C ILE A 381 -1.14 18.08 6.65
N VAL A 382 -0.25 17.17 7.05
CA VAL A 382 1.20 17.36 7.04
C VAL A 382 1.86 16.15 6.41
N GLY A 383 2.46 16.33 5.24
CA GLY A 383 3.28 15.34 4.56
C GLY A 383 4.77 15.65 4.73
N THR A 384 5.55 14.66 5.11
CA THR A 384 7.03 14.79 5.22
C THR A 384 7.73 13.66 4.49
N SER A 385 8.80 14.04 3.79
CA SER A 385 9.77 13.13 3.17
C SER A 385 11.12 13.84 3.15
N ASN A 386 12.12 13.25 3.78
CA ASN A 386 13.42 13.89 4.06
C ASN A 386 14.59 13.21 3.32
N ASP A 387 14.32 12.63 2.15
CA ASP A 387 15.30 11.86 1.37
C ASP A 387 15.91 10.71 2.20
N ASP A 388 15.07 10.01 2.95
CA ASP A 388 15.43 9.01 3.95
C ASP A 388 14.74 7.66 3.76
N GLY A 389 13.99 7.48 2.66
CA GLY A 389 13.29 6.25 2.33
C GLY A 389 11.86 6.16 2.87
N ALA A 390 11.40 7.17 3.63
CA ALA A 390 10.06 7.21 4.21
C ALA A 390 9.27 8.45 3.77
N LEU A 391 7.99 8.25 3.54
CA LEU A 391 6.98 9.28 3.31
C LEU A 391 5.91 9.13 4.39
N LEU A 392 5.85 10.07 5.31
CA LEU A 392 4.87 10.10 6.39
C LEU A 392 3.79 11.14 6.12
N MET A 393 2.53 10.73 6.17
CA MET A 393 1.35 11.60 6.22
C MET A 393 0.74 11.58 7.61
N ARG A 394 0.40 12.78 8.11
CA ARG A 394 -0.24 13.00 9.41
C ARG A 394 -1.44 13.90 9.21
N ILE A 395 -2.51 13.63 9.93
CA ILE A 395 -3.71 14.46 9.98
C ILE A 395 -3.94 14.86 11.43
N TYR A 396 -4.09 16.15 11.65
CA TYR A 396 -4.32 16.74 12.96
C TYR A 396 -5.67 17.46 13.01
N ARG A 397 -6.28 17.53 14.15
CA ARG A 397 -7.26 18.55 14.47
C ARG A 397 -6.54 19.91 14.50
N TYR A 398 -7.08 20.93 13.86
CA TYR A 398 -6.39 22.22 13.77
C TYR A 398 -7.12 23.27 14.60
N HIS A 399 -6.41 23.89 15.55
CA HIS A 399 -6.97 24.88 16.47
C HIS A 399 -6.65 26.34 16.11
N GLY A 400 -6.06 26.56 14.95
CA GLY A 400 -5.51 27.87 14.57
C GLY A 400 -4.03 28.01 14.96
N GLU A 401 -3.37 29.07 14.51
CA GLU A 401 -2.04 29.42 15.03
C GLU A 401 -2.26 30.02 16.42
N GLU A 402 -1.63 29.47 17.45
CA GLU A 402 -1.51 30.17 18.71
C GLU A 402 -0.81 31.50 18.42
N THR A 403 -1.55 32.60 18.54
CA THR A 403 -0.93 33.91 18.65
C THR A 403 -0.13 33.87 19.95
N THR A 404 1.16 33.58 19.86
CA THR A 404 2.10 33.91 20.93
C THR A 404 2.03 35.42 21.10
N GLU A 405 1.11 35.90 21.93
CA GLU A 405 1.24 37.22 22.50
C GLU A 405 2.54 37.23 23.29
N ALA A 406 3.54 37.89 22.68
CA ALA A 406 4.78 38.19 23.37
C ALA A 406 4.43 39.09 24.56
N ASN A 407 4.47 38.52 25.76
CA ASN A 407 4.55 39.31 27.00
C ASN A 407 6.01 39.63 27.29
#